data_38f20b122ab2bbbf2c7cc4bcad86afed
#
_entry.id   38f20b122ab2bbbf2c7cc4bcad86afed
#
_cell.length_a   1.000
_cell.length_b   1.000
_cell.length_c   1.000
_cell.angle_alpha   90.00
_cell.angle_beta   90.00
_cell.angle_gamma   90.00
#
_symmetry.space_group_name_H-M   'P 1'
#
loop_
_entity.id
_entity.type
_entity.pdbx_description
1 polymer ?
#
loop_
_entity_poly.entity_id
_entity_poly.type
_entity_poly.pdbx_seq_one_letter_code
_entity_poly.pdbx_strand_id
1 'polypeptide(L)'
;MKSDDEVMILDEGLDLYAAQTNIDKYGNRILIGWMRMPSKPSNEEWIGMMTLPRKITVRKNQVYFSIPDYIDDKFNKKIDIGKFDINNPCKINVTLKENSVLDIGGYKIFIEDDRVVVDRSEVFVETNKV
;
A
#
# COMPACT_ATOMS: atom_id res chain seq x y z
N MET A 1 -13.27 -28.06 -10.25
CA MET A 1 -12.64 -26.75 -10.53
C MET A 1 -11.21 -27.06 -10.92
N LYS A 2 -10.81 -26.82 -12.18
CA LYS A 2 -9.40 -26.92 -12.56
C LYS A 2 -8.72 -25.67 -12.01
N SER A 3 -7.71 -25.82 -11.16
CA SER A 3 -6.78 -24.74 -10.88
C SER A 3 -5.88 -24.61 -12.11
N ASP A 4 -5.81 -23.44 -12.72
CA ASP A 4 -4.70 -23.14 -13.59
C ASP A 4 -3.45 -23.18 -12.72
N ASP A 5 -2.43 -23.94 -13.15
CA ASP A 5 -1.21 -24.18 -12.37
C ASP A 5 -0.27 -22.94 -12.30
N GLU A 6 -0.76 -21.79 -12.71
CA GLU A 6 0.00 -20.54 -12.68
C GLU A 6 -0.23 -19.82 -11.34
N VAL A 7 0.79 -19.84 -10.50
CA VAL A 7 0.80 -19.11 -9.24
C VAL A 7 1.14 -17.65 -9.52
N MET A 8 0.21 -16.74 -9.22
CA MET A 8 0.44 -15.30 -9.33
C MET A 8 0.82 -14.72 -7.96
N ILE A 9 1.81 -13.84 -7.95
CA ILE A 9 2.14 -13.04 -6.77
C ILE A 9 1.01 -12.02 -6.56
N LEU A 10 0.39 -12.05 -5.39
CA LEU A 10 -0.73 -11.18 -5.07
C LEU A 10 -0.29 -9.78 -4.64
N ASP A 11 0.84 -9.69 -3.95
CA ASP A 11 1.37 -8.45 -3.38
C ASP A 11 2.90 -8.50 -3.43
N GLU A 12 3.50 -7.51 -4.08
CA GLU A 12 4.96 -7.39 -4.20
C GLU A 12 5.63 -6.84 -2.92
N GLY A 13 4.82 -6.37 -1.97
CA GLY A 13 5.30 -5.83 -0.70
C GLY A 13 5.78 -6.91 0.26
N LEU A 14 6.74 -6.55 1.12
CA LEU A 14 7.38 -7.49 2.05
C LEU A 14 6.51 -7.83 3.28
N ASP A 15 5.50 -7.03 3.59
CA ASP A 15 4.88 -7.05 4.91
C ASP A 15 3.47 -7.63 4.94
N LEU A 16 2.81 -7.79 3.80
CA LEU A 16 1.45 -8.32 3.80
C LEU A 16 1.44 -9.77 4.30
N TYR A 17 0.71 -10.01 5.38
CA TYR A 17 0.58 -11.33 5.99
C TYR A 17 -0.86 -11.63 6.39
N ALA A 18 -1.22 -12.91 6.38
CA ALA A 18 -2.53 -13.41 6.79
C ALA A 18 -3.71 -12.65 6.15
N ALA A 19 -3.59 -12.28 4.88
CA ALA A 19 -4.65 -11.57 4.17
C ALA A 19 -5.93 -12.39 4.10
N GLN A 20 -7.05 -11.73 4.40
CA GLN A 20 -8.40 -12.30 4.33
C GLN A 20 -9.28 -11.47 3.41
N THR A 21 -10.27 -12.10 2.79
CA THR A 21 -11.22 -11.39 1.96
C THR A 21 -12.66 -11.63 2.42
N ASN A 22 -13.49 -10.60 2.29
CA ASN A 22 -14.92 -10.68 2.51
C ASN A 22 -15.66 -9.78 1.51
N ILE A 23 -16.98 -9.91 1.45
CA ILE A 23 -17.85 -9.05 0.65
C ILE A 23 -18.38 -7.92 1.54
N ASP A 24 -18.22 -6.67 1.08
CA ASP A 24 -18.79 -5.52 1.77
C ASP A 24 -20.29 -5.36 1.48
N LYS A 25 -20.93 -4.41 2.15
CA LYS A 25 -22.36 -4.13 1.97
C LYS A 25 -22.75 -3.63 0.57
N TYR A 26 -21.76 -3.30 -0.26
CA TYR A 26 -21.97 -2.86 -1.65
C TYR A 26 -21.67 -3.96 -2.67
N GLY A 27 -21.37 -5.19 -2.21
CA GLY A 27 -21.05 -6.32 -3.08
C GLY A 27 -19.60 -6.36 -3.57
N ASN A 28 -18.72 -5.50 -3.10
CA ASN A 28 -17.31 -5.54 -3.47
C ASN A 28 -16.57 -6.60 -2.67
N ARG A 29 -15.66 -7.32 -3.29
CA ARG A 29 -14.71 -8.17 -2.57
C ARG A 29 -13.58 -7.31 -2.02
N ILE A 30 -13.45 -7.30 -0.72
CA ILE A 30 -12.47 -6.49 0.02
C ILE A 30 -11.44 -7.41 0.63
N LEU A 31 -10.17 -7.07 0.47
CA LEU A 31 -9.03 -7.70 1.12
C LEU A 31 -8.52 -6.79 2.23
N ILE A 32 -8.26 -7.40 3.38
CA ILE A 32 -7.56 -6.78 4.51
C ILE A 32 -6.52 -7.79 4.98
N GLY A 33 -5.34 -7.31 5.32
CA GLY A 33 -4.27 -8.12 5.84
C GLY A 33 -3.50 -7.41 6.94
N TRP A 34 -2.63 -8.14 7.60
CA TRP A 34 -1.72 -7.58 8.59
C TRP A 34 -0.42 -7.16 7.89
N MET A 35 -0.01 -5.91 8.08
CA MET A 35 1.31 -5.45 7.71
C MET A 35 2.27 -5.71 8.87
N ARG A 36 3.15 -6.69 8.69
CA ARG A 36 4.21 -6.96 9.65
C ARG A 36 5.24 -5.84 9.56
N MET A 37 5.52 -5.21 10.68
CA MET A 37 6.61 -4.24 10.76
C MET A 37 7.89 -4.94 11.21
N PRO A 38 9.06 -4.61 10.65
CA PRO A 38 10.33 -5.21 11.06
C PRO A 38 10.69 -4.92 12.51
N SER A 39 10.26 -3.75 13.01
CA SER A 39 10.51 -3.33 14.37
C SER A 39 9.29 -2.63 14.97
N LYS A 40 9.21 -2.65 16.28
CA LYS A 40 8.20 -1.94 17.06
C LYS A 40 8.46 -0.43 16.98
N PRO A 41 7.43 0.42 16.79
CA PRO A 41 7.57 1.86 16.95
C PRO A 41 8.09 2.21 18.35
N SER A 42 8.95 3.22 18.45
CA SER A 42 9.75 3.48 19.63
C SER A 42 8.99 3.70 20.95
N ASN A 43 7.75 4.16 20.88
CA ASN A 43 6.93 4.48 22.05
C ASN A 43 5.63 3.67 22.13
N GLU A 44 5.51 2.60 21.35
CA GLU A 44 4.30 1.80 21.28
C GLU A 44 4.49 0.41 21.89
N GLU A 45 3.42 -0.15 22.43
CA GLU A 45 3.43 -1.53 22.95
C GLU A 45 2.98 -2.58 21.93
N TRP A 46 2.61 -2.15 20.73
CA TRP A 46 2.15 -3.00 19.64
C TRP A 46 3.16 -3.02 18.49
N ILE A 47 3.04 -4.02 17.61
CA ILE A 47 3.84 -4.16 16.39
C ILE A 47 2.93 -4.55 15.20
N GLY A 48 3.18 -3.94 14.04
CA GLY A 48 2.39 -4.13 12.84
C GLY A 48 1.09 -3.33 12.84
N MET A 49 0.41 -3.32 11.72
CA MET A 49 -0.89 -2.65 11.55
C MET A 49 -1.72 -3.37 10.51
N MET A 50 -3.03 -3.10 10.47
CA MET A 50 -3.88 -3.58 9.39
C MET A 50 -3.69 -2.73 8.14
N THR A 51 -3.74 -3.36 6.97
CA THR A 51 -3.75 -2.64 5.70
C THR A 51 -5.01 -1.80 5.57
N LEU A 52 -4.96 -0.75 4.75
CA LEU A 52 -6.20 -0.19 4.22
C LEU A 52 -6.98 -1.28 3.48
N PRO A 53 -8.33 -1.28 3.56
CA PRO A 53 -9.14 -2.16 2.75
C PRO A 53 -8.85 -1.97 1.26
N ARG A 54 -8.62 -3.07 0.55
CA ARG A 54 -8.37 -3.07 -0.89
C ARG A 54 -9.53 -3.75 -1.60
N LYS A 55 -10.19 -3.05 -2.50
CA LYS A 55 -11.20 -3.62 -3.39
C LYS A 55 -10.51 -4.43 -4.47
N ILE A 56 -10.87 -5.70 -4.58
CA ILE A 56 -10.35 -6.61 -5.60
C ILE A 56 -11.24 -6.54 -6.84
N THR A 57 -10.63 -6.34 -7.99
CA THR A 57 -11.29 -6.44 -9.30
C THR A 57 -10.46 -7.35 -10.19
N VAL A 58 -11.12 -8.27 -10.89
CA VAL A 58 -10.47 -9.15 -11.87
C VAL A 58 -10.90 -8.71 -13.28
N ARG A 59 -9.95 -8.43 -14.14
CA ARG A 59 -10.18 -8.09 -15.55
C ARG A 59 -9.14 -8.80 -16.40
N LYS A 60 -9.58 -9.51 -17.46
CA LYS A 60 -8.68 -10.21 -18.40
C LYS A 60 -7.63 -11.09 -17.67
N ASN A 61 -8.06 -11.88 -16.69
CA ASN A 61 -7.23 -12.73 -15.84
C ASN A 61 -6.15 -12.00 -15.01
N GLN A 62 -6.26 -10.67 -14.86
CA GLN A 62 -5.40 -9.89 -13.99
C GLN A 62 -6.18 -9.39 -12.78
N VAL A 63 -5.52 -9.38 -11.64
CA VAL A 63 -6.05 -8.86 -10.38
C VAL A 63 -5.65 -7.41 -10.22
N TYR A 64 -6.62 -6.57 -9.90
CA TYR A 64 -6.41 -5.15 -9.63
C TYR A 64 -6.88 -4.83 -8.22
N PHE A 65 -6.12 -3.99 -7.54
CA PHE A 65 -6.48 -3.43 -6.25
C PHE A 65 -6.79 -1.96 -6.39
N SER A 66 -7.84 -1.51 -5.72
CA SER A 66 -8.17 -0.10 -5.58
C SER A 66 -8.66 0.19 -4.16
N ILE A 67 -8.60 1.44 -3.75
CA ILE A 67 -9.25 1.88 -2.52
C ILE A 67 -10.77 1.88 -2.78
N PRO A 68 -11.60 1.33 -1.87
CA PRO A 68 -13.06 1.43 -1.97
C PRO A 68 -13.54 2.88 -2.03
N ASP A 69 -14.51 3.17 -2.88
CA ASP A 69 -14.99 4.54 -3.13
C ASP A 69 -15.42 5.25 -1.84
N TYR A 70 -16.09 4.56 -0.92
CA TYR A 70 -16.53 5.10 0.37
C TYR A 70 -15.37 5.47 1.34
N ILE A 71 -14.15 5.01 1.07
CA ILE A 71 -12.93 5.43 1.75
C ILE A 71 -12.32 6.59 0.97
N ASP A 72 -12.19 6.46 -0.34
CA ASP A 72 -11.58 7.47 -1.21
C ASP A 72 -12.31 8.82 -1.11
N ASP A 73 -13.63 8.81 -1.03
CA ASP A 73 -14.48 9.98 -0.87
C ASP A 73 -14.22 10.77 0.43
N LYS A 74 -13.53 10.17 1.41
CA LYS A 74 -13.13 10.89 2.63
C LYS A 74 -12.00 11.88 2.38
N PHE A 75 -11.22 11.68 1.33
CA PHE A 75 -10.11 12.54 0.93
C PHE A 75 -10.58 13.61 -0.06
N ASN A 76 -11.61 14.40 0.32
CA ASN A 76 -12.28 15.37 -0.55
C ASN A 76 -11.74 16.81 -0.42
N LYS A 77 -10.89 17.08 0.57
CA LYS A 77 -10.29 18.38 0.80
C LYS A 77 -8.87 18.43 0.23
N LYS A 78 -8.66 19.23 -0.81
CA LYS A 78 -7.32 19.52 -1.32
C LYS A 78 -6.59 20.46 -0.38
N ILE A 79 -5.32 20.15 -0.12
CA ILE A 79 -4.42 21.00 0.66
C ILE A 79 -3.11 21.19 -0.08
N ASP A 80 -2.45 22.34 0.11
CA ASP A 80 -1.13 22.57 -0.41
C ASP A 80 -0.10 21.73 0.38
N ILE A 81 0.92 21.23 -0.31
CA ILE A 81 1.95 20.39 0.30
C ILE A 81 2.67 21.11 1.45
N GLY A 82 2.85 22.43 1.37
CA GLY A 82 3.45 23.25 2.44
C GLY A 82 2.55 23.45 3.68
N LYS A 83 1.30 23.00 3.63
CA LYS A 83 0.34 23.05 4.75
C LYS A 83 -0.06 21.67 5.24
N PHE A 84 0.66 20.66 4.78
CA PHE A 84 0.41 19.28 5.16
C PHE A 84 0.77 19.04 6.61
N ASP A 85 -0.17 18.44 7.37
CA ASP A 85 0.06 17.96 8.72
C ASP A 85 0.19 16.44 8.69
N ILE A 86 1.39 15.94 8.96
CA ILE A 86 1.73 14.51 8.94
C ILE A 86 0.93 13.68 9.97
N ASN A 87 0.35 14.33 10.97
CA ASN A 87 -0.47 13.64 11.97
C ASN A 87 -1.87 13.31 11.48
N ASN A 88 -2.26 13.82 10.32
CA ASN A 88 -3.56 13.55 9.72
C ASN A 88 -3.44 12.60 8.53
N PRO A 89 -4.36 11.63 8.37
CA PRO A 89 -4.42 10.80 7.18
C PRO A 89 -4.54 11.66 5.92
N CYS A 90 -3.74 11.37 4.92
CA CYS A 90 -3.76 12.07 3.64
C CYS A 90 -3.68 11.11 2.47
N LYS A 91 -4.10 11.58 1.30
CA LYS A 91 -3.90 10.93 0.01
C LYS A 91 -3.02 11.81 -0.86
N ILE A 92 -1.93 11.27 -1.33
CA ILE A 92 -0.98 11.95 -2.21
C ILE A 92 -1.14 11.39 -3.62
N ASN A 93 -1.41 12.26 -4.60
CA ASN A 93 -1.36 11.92 -6.01
C ASN A 93 -0.13 12.60 -6.63
N VAL A 94 0.78 11.81 -7.14
CA VAL A 94 2.02 12.31 -7.74
C VAL A 94 2.29 11.58 -9.05
N THR A 95 2.88 12.30 -10.00
CA THR A 95 3.45 11.71 -11.21
C THR A 95 4.96 11.69 -11.06
N LEU A 96 5.51 10.50 -10.92
CA LEU A 96 6.96 10.31 -10.90
C LEU A 96 7.49 10.34 -12.34
N LYS A 97 8.60 11.04 -12.52
CA LYS A 97 9.39 11.02 -13.74
C LYS A 97 10.65 10.20 -13.50
N GLU A 98 11.29 9.77 -14.57
CA GLU A 98 12.64 9.21 -14.48
C GLU A 98 13.56 10.13 -13.67
N ASN A 99 14.40 9.54 -12.83
CA ASN A 99 15.31 10.25 -11.93
C ASN A 99 14.65 11.14 -10.86
N SER A 100 13.32 10.99 -10.65
CA SER A 100 12.63 11.67 -9.55
C SER A 100 12.46 10.72 -8.37
N VAL A 101 12.61 11.22 -7.16
CA VAL A 101 12.38 10.50 -5.91
C VAL A 101 11.32 11.25 -5.10
N LEU A 102 10.29 10.54 -4.67
CA LEU A 102 9.37 11.01 -3.64
C LEU A 102 9.84 10.46 -2.30
N ASP A 103 10.27 11.33 -1.39
CA ASP A 103 10.66 10.96 -0.03
C ASP A 103 9.55 11.35 0.95
N ILE A 104 9.08 10.37 1.71
CA ILE A 104 8.07 10.55 2.77
C ILE A 104 8.66 10.01 4.07
N GLY A 105 9.41 10.84 4.78
CA GLY A 105 9.98 10.48 6.07
C GLY A 105 10.95 9.30 6.02
N GLY A 106 11.76 9.21 4.97
CA GLY A 106 12.72 8.13 4.74
C GLY A 106 12.20 6.96 3.89
N TYR A 107 10.89 6.94 3.58
CA TYR A 107 10.35 6.06 2.54
C TYR A 107 10.54 6.71 1.19
N LYS A 108 11.44 6.18 0.37
CA LYS A 108 11.73 6.70 -0.97
C LYS A 108 10.98 5.91 -2.03
N ILE A 109 10.25 6.60 -2.88
CA ILE A 109 9.49 6.00 -3.99
C ILE A 109 10.05 6.57 -5.28
N PHE A 110 10.50 5.70 -6.18
CA PHE A 110 11.11 6.09 -7.45
C PHE A 110 10.89 5.01 -8.52
N ILE A 111 11.32 5.29 -9.75
CA ILE A 111 11.26 4.37 -10.88
C ILE A 111 12.68 3.85 -11.15
N GLU A 112 12.84 2.53 -11.20
CA GLU A 112 14.06 1.82 -11.55
C GLU A 112 13.69 0.61 -12.44
N ASP A 113 14.30 0.49 -13.61
CA ASP A 113 14.05 -0.61 -14.57
C ASP A 113 12.56 -0.85 -14.87
N ASP A 114 11.83 0.20 -15.20
CA ASP A 114 10.37 0.19 -15.45
C ASP A 114 9.51 -0.32 -14.27
N ARG A 115 10.07 -0.35 -13.08
CA ARG A 115 9.36 -0.72 -11.85
C ARG A 115 9.25 0.45 -10.90
N VAL A 116 8.15 0.48 -10.16
CA VAL A 116 8.03 1.38 -9.01
C VAL A 116 8.71 0.70 -7.82
N VAL A 117 9.75 1.32 -7.31
CA VAL A 117 10.52 0.84 -6.15
C VAL A 117 10.12 1.64 -4.92
N VAL A 118 9.89 0.95 -3.81
CA VAL A 118 9.74 1.55 -2.49
C VAL A 118 10.95 1.14 -1.64
N ASP A 119 11.85 2.10 -1.42
CA ASP A 119 13.02 1.92 -0.58
C ASP A 119 12.74 2.47 0.81
N ARG A 120 12.83 1.63 1.82
CA ARG A 120 12.64 1.97 3.23
C ARG A 120 13.86 1.70 4.11
N SER A 121 15.01 1.53 3.49
CA SER A 121 16.28 1.19 4.18
C SER A 121 16.72 2.25 5.19
N GLU A 122 16.30 3.50 5.03
CA GLU A 122 16.57 4.58 6.00
C GLU A 122 15.63 4.52 7.23
N VAL A 123 14.47 3.87 7.10
CA VAL A 123 13.50 3.74 8.20
C VAL A 123 13.72 2.43 8.97
N PHE A 124 14.05 1.37 8.25
CA PHE A 124 14.26 0.04 8.81
C PHE A 124 15.60 -0.53 8.34
N VAL A 125 16.54 -0.69 9.26
CA VAL A 125 17.91 -1.17 8.96
C VAL A 125 17.93 -2.57 8.35
N GLU A 126 16.93 -3.39 8.62
CA GLU A 126 16.85 -4.79 8.20
C GLU A 126 16.04 -5.02 6.91
N THR A 127 15.57 -3.97 6.26
CA THR A 127 14.70 -4.11 5.10
C THR A 127 15.27 -3.47 3.86
N ASN A 128 15.22 -4.22 2.80
CA ASN A 128 15.66 -3.81 1.48
C ASN A 128 14.55 -3.05 0.73
N LYS A 129 14.88 -2.60 -0.46
CA LYS A 129 13.95 -2.05 -1.44
C LYS A 129 12.92 -3.10 -1.85
N VAL A 130 11.72 -2.66 -2.14
CA VAL A 130 10.60 -3.44 -2.71
C VAL A 130 10.18 -2.86 -4.04
#